data_35045111a834638c65b0dc428f785360
#
_entry.id   35045111a834638c65b0dc428f785360
#
_cell.length_a   1.000
_cell.length_b   1.000
_cell.length_c   1.000
_cell.angle_alpha   90.00
_cell.angle_beta   90.00
_cell.angle_gamma   90.00
#
_symmetry.space_group_name_H-M   'P 1'
#
loop_
_entity.id
_entity.type
_entity.pdbx_description
1 polymer ?
#
loop_
_entity_poly.entity_id
_entity_poly.type
_entity_poly.pdbx_seq_one_letter_code
_entity_poly.pdbx_strand_id
1 'polypeptide(L)'
;MKIVVPGDYLSDDVRTAGEGTYIEGGKVYSLLYGIADLDKRVRVIPLEGKYIPREGDWIIGTVVEITFANWVLDINSPYIGLLHVSEYPKKIEFGDMEKVFSIGDSLIARIKVITPSMKVMLALKEGEERPLRGGRLVEISHTKVPRLIGRKGSMITMIQRETGCSVFVGQNGRVWIKGPSRWVPLVADIVRLIEKEAHTSGLTDKVLKIIRERKKRK
;
A
#
# COMPACT_ATOMS: atom_id res chain seq x y z
N MET A 1 2.87 -13.93 -20.84
CA MET A 1 2.70 -12.56 -20.30
C MET A 1 3.06 -11.56 -21.39
N LYS A 2 2.18 -10.63 -21.70
CA LYS A 2 2.35 -9.60 -22.74
C LYS A 2 2.26 -8.23 -22.09
N ILE A 3 3.14 -7.30 -22.47
CA ILE A 3 3.01 -5.89 -22.09
C ILE A 3 1.89 -5.30 -22.93
N VAL A 4 1.01 -4.55 -22.28
CA VAL A 4 -0.18 -3.91 -22.90
C VAL A 4 -0.30 -2.46 -22.46
N VAL A 5 -0.91 -1.66 -23.32
CA VAL A 5 -1.25 -0.26 -23.06
C VAL A 5 -2.77 -0.09 -23.01
N PRO A 6 -3.29 1.00 -22.45
CA PRO A 6 -4.73 1.30 -22.50
C PRO A 6 -5.29 1.23 -23.92
N GLY A 7 -6.38 0.49 -24.08
CA GLY A 7 -7.02 0.25 -25.38
C GLY A 7 -6.55 -1.02 -26.13
N ASP A 8 -5.53 -1.72 -25.64
CA ASP A 8 -5.11 -3.00 -26.24
C ASP A 8 -6.20 -4.05 -26.03
N TYR A 9 -6.54 -4.76 -27.13
CA TYR A 9 -7.45 -5.89 -27.11
C TYR A 9 -6.87 -7.08 -26.32
N LEU A 10 -7.69 -7.72 -25.48
CA LEU A 10 -7.30 -8.82 -24.62
C LEU A 10 -8.09 -10.11 -24.85
N SER A 11 -9.43 -10.04 -25.02
CA SER A 11 -10.29 -11.22 -25.14
C SER A 11 -11.66 -10.89 -25.75
N ASP A 12 -12.25 -11.88 -26.44
CA ASP A 12 -13.65 -11.84 -26.89
C ASP A 12 -14.64 -12.31 -25.82
N ASP A 13 -14.19 -13.01 -24.77
CA ASP A 13 -15.06 -13.49 -23.69
C ASP A 13 -15.15 -12.46 -22.57
N VAL A 14 -16.23 -11.67 -22.59
CA VAL A 14 -16.52 -10.64 -21.56
C VAL A 14 -16.62 -11.19 -20.14
N ARG A 15 -16.92 -12.49 -19.97
CA ARG A 15 -17.00 -13.14 -18.65
C ARG A 15 -15.63 -13.29 -18.00
N THR A 16 -14.57 -13.21 -18.79
CA THR A 16 -13.21 -13.30 -18.30
C THR A 16 -12.66 -11.97 -17.82
N ALA A 17 -13.35 -10.84 -18.08
CA ALA A 17 -12.93 -9.51 -17.69
C ALA A 17 -12.69 -9.42 -16.18
N GLY A 18 -11.52 -8.91 -15.84
CA GLY A 18 -11.05 -8.76 -14.46
C GLY A 18 -10.40 -7.42 -14.22
N GLU A 19 -9.53 -7.36 -13.22
CA GLU A 19 -8.88 -6.11 -12.81
C GLU A 19 -8.04 -5.48 -13.92
N GLY A 20 -8.14 -4.15 -14.05
CA GLY A 20 -7.37 -3.40 -15.03
C GLY A 20 -7.86 -3.57 -16.46
N THR A 21 -9.10 -4.07 -16.65
CA THR A 21 -9.74 -4.22 -17.95
C THR A 21 -11.04 -3.45 -18.03
N TYR A 22 -11.51 -3.16 -19.25
CA TYR A 22 -12.85 -2.65 -19.51
C TYR A 22 -13.48 -3.38 -20.68
N ILE A 23 -14.80 -3.28 -20.80
CA ILE A 23 -15.59 -3.95 -21.85
C ILE A 23 -16.14 -2.88 -22.78
N GLU A 24 -15.91 -3.06 -24.08
CA GLU A 24 -16.46 -2.20 -25.13
C GLU A 24 -16.79 -3.07 -26.34
N GLY A 25 -17.97 -2.86 -26.93
CA GLY A 25 -18.41 -3.60 -28.12
C GLY A 25 -18.41 -5.14 -27.95
N GLY A 26 -18.64 -5.66 -26.73
CA GLY A 26 -18.62 -7.09 -26.45
C GLY A 26 -17.21 -7.70 -26.37
N LYS A 27 -16.18 -6.89 -26.27
CA LYS A 27 -14.78 -7.31 -26.16
C LYS A 27 -14.11 -6.72 -24.93
N VAL A 28 -13.05 -7.38 -24.45
CA VAL A 28 -12.27 -6.97 -23.28
C VAL A 28 -11.00 -6.28 -23.73
N TYR A 29 -10.76 -5.10 -23.17
CA TYR A 29 -9.59 -4.26 -23.46
C TYR A 29 -8.81 -3.92 -22.19
N SER A 30 -7.55 -3.57 -22.35
CA SER A 30 -6.71 -3.08 -21.25
C SER A 30 -7.11 -1.65 -20.87
N LEU A 31 -7.33 -1.42 -19.58
CA LEU A 31 -7.53 -0.09 -18.98
C LEU A 31 -6.19 0.54 -18.57
N LEU A 32 -5.14 -0.26 -18.37
CA LEU A 32 -3.88 0.15 -17.73
C LEU A 32 -2.69 -0.15 -18.61
N TYR A 33 -1.60 0.60 -18.40
CA TYR A 33 -0.27 0.19 -18.85
C TYR A 33 0.27 -0.86 -17.89
N GLY A 34 0.52 -2.07 -18.40
CA GLY A 34 0.88 -3.17 -17.53
C GLY A 34 1.21 -4.47 -18.23
N ILE A 35 1.20 -5.53 -17.45
CA ILE A 35 1.38 -6.91 -17.94
C ILE A 35 0.01 -7.61 -17.94
N ALA A 36 -0.42 -8.05 -19.12
CA ALA A 36 -1.64 -8.85 -19.24
C ALA A 36 -1.37 -10.29 -18.77
N ASP A 37 -2.22 -10.76 -17.87
CA ASP A 37 -2.37 -12.14 -17.43
C ASP A 37 -3.69 -12.65 -18.02
N LEU A 38 -3.59 -13.59 -18.96
CA LEU A 38 -4.71 -14.08 -19.77
C LEU A 38 -5.17 -15.49 -19.36
N ASP A 39 -4.71 -16.01 -18.20
CA ASP A 39 -5.01 -17.39 -17.82
C ASP A 39 -6.52 -17.60 -17.55
N LYS A 40 -6.93 -17.71 -16.28
CA LYS A 40 -8.34 -17.98 -15.90
C LYS A 40 -9.24 -16.75 -15.93
N ARG A 41 -8.68 -15.60 -15.59
CA ARG A 41 -9.30 -14.27 -15.68
C ARG A 41 -8.33 -13.32 -16.35
N VAL A 42 -8.83 -12.59 -17.33
CA VAL A 42 -8.07 -11.55 -18.02
C VAL A 42 -7.90 -10.36 -17.08
N ARG A 43 -6.67 -10.13 -16.63
CA ARG A 43 -6.34 -8.99 -15.77
C ARG A 43 -5.08 -8.30 -16.24
N VAL A 44 -4.94 -7.03 -15.93
CA VAL A 44 -3.74 -6.25 -16.22
C VAL A 44 -3.09 -5.82 -14.92
N ILE A 45 -1.86 -6.29 -14.71
CA ILE A 45 -1.04 -5.93 -13.56
C ILE A 45 -0.33 -4.62 -13.90
N PRO A 46 -0.61 -3.51 -13.22
CA PRO A 46 -0.03 -2.21 -13.55
C PRO A 46 1.48 -2.22 -13.31
N LEU A 47 2.23 -1.64 -14.24
CA LEU A 47 3.67 -1.38 -14.10
C LEU A 47 3.95 -0.02 -13.51
N GLU A 48 3.04 0.95 -13.74
CA GLU A 48 3.08 2.33 -13.24
C GLU A 48 1.67 2.84 -12.96
N GLY A 49 1.57 4.02 -12.36
CA GLY A 49 0.31 4.71 -12.09
C GLY A 49 0.12 5.07 -10.63
N LYS A 50 -0.99 5.75 -10.34
CA LYS A 50 -1.42 6.06 -8.97
C LYS A 50 -2.12 4.86 -8.36
N TYR A 51 -1.99 4.71 -7.05
CA TYR A 51 -2.73 3.70 -6.32
C TYR A 51 -4.24 3.92 -6.44
N ILE A 52 -4.94 2.90 -6.90
CA ILE A 52 -6.41 2.88 -6.93
C ILE A 52 -6.88 1.99 -5.78
N PRO A 53 -7.66 2.55 -4.85
CA PRO A 53 -8.13 1.82 -3.68
C PRO A 53 -8.96 0.58 -4.06
N ARG A 54 -8.83 -0.49 -3.25
CA ARG A 54 -9.61 -1.72 -3.37
C ARG A 54 -10.13 -2.13 -2.01
N GLU A 55 -11.34 -2.66 -1.98
CA GLU A 55 -11.92 -3.18 -0.74
C GLU A 55 -11.05 -4.30 -0.18
N GLY A 56 -10.79 -4.22 1.12
CA GLY A 56 -9.93 -5.16 1.82
C GLY A 56 -8.46 -4.78 1.91
N ASP A 57 -7.98 -3.79 1.13
CA ASP A 57 -6.59 -3.34 1.20
C ASP A 57 -6.26 -2.74 2.57
N TRP A 58 -5.08 -3.10 3.08
CA TRP A 58 -4.46 -2.46 4.22
C TRP A 58 -3.56 -1.32 3.75
N ILE A 59 -3.78 -0.14 4.30
CA ILE A 59 -3.11 1.10 3.89
C ILE A 59 -2.59 1.89 5.09
N ILE A 60 -1.71 2.83 4.83
CA ILE A 60 -1.37 3.89 5.79
C ILE A 60 -1.97 5.19 5.26
N GLY A 61 -2.90 5.76 6.02
CA GLY A 61 -3.48 7.07 5.76
C GLY A 61 -2.91 8.13 6.68
N THR A 62 -2.87 9.38 6.23
CA THR A 62 -2.50 10.55 7.04
C THR A 62 -3.70 11.49 7.14
N VAL A 63 -4.06 11.88 8.35
CA VAL A 63 -5.20 12.78 8.60
C VAL A 63 -4.89 14.15 8.01
N VAL A 64 -5.73 14.62 7.10
CA VAL A 64 -5.61 15.94 6.45
C VAL A 64 -6.71 16.90 6.87
N GLU A 65 -7.85 16.38 7.33
CA GLU A 65 -8.98 17.18 7.78
C GLU A 65 -9.78 16.41 8.84
N ILE A 66 -10.43 17.12 9.76
CA ILE A 66 -11.36 16.57 10.74
C ILE A 66 -12.71 17.24 10.52
N THR A 67 -13.72 16.45 10.17
CA THR A 67 -15.10 16.90 10.01
C THR A 67 -15.94 16.53 11.23
N PHE A 68 -17.21 16.86 11.22
CA PHE A 68 -18.14 16.55 12.34
C PHE A 68 -18.15 15.07 12.75
N ALA A 69 -18.04 14.13 11.80
CA ALA A 69 -18.16 12.70 12.05
C ALA A 69 -17.04 11.85 11.41
N ASN A 70 -16.11 12.46 10.68
CA ASN A 70 -15.07 11.72 9.98
C ASN A 70 -13.71 12.38 10.13
N TRP A 71 -12.69 11.55 10.23
CA TRP A 71 -11.33 11.92 9.84
C TRP A 71 -11.20 11.70 8.34
N VAL A 72 -10.75 12.73 7.64
CA VAL A 72 -10.43 12.69 6.22
C VAL A 72 -8.95 12.36 6.08
N LEU A 73 -8.64 11.29 5.38
CA LEU A 73 -7.28 10.80 5.23
C LEU A 73 -6.79 10.90 3.78
N ASP A 74 -5.59 11.45 3.62
CA ASP A 74 -4.81 11.22 2.41
C ASP A 74 -4.28 9.78 2.44
N ILE A 75 -4.64 9.02 1.43
CA ILE A 75 -4.30 7.60 1.29
C ILE A 75 -3.32 7.33 0.14
N ASN A 76 -2.57 8.33 -0.31
CA ASN A 76 -1.66 8.25 -1.46
C ASN A 76 -2.36 7.78 -2.75
N SER A 77 -3.56 8.29 -2.99
CA SER A 77 -4.46 7.97 -4.09
C SER A 77 -5.08 9.24 -4.64
N PRO A 78 -5.64 9.25 -5.87
CA PRO A 78 -6.52 10.33 -6.34
C PRO A 78 -7.78 10.52 -5.48
N TYR A 79 -8.12 9.54 -4.67
CA TYR A 79 -9.31 9.54 -3.79
C TYR A 79 -8.89 9.71 -2.34
N ILE A 80 -9.76 10.36 -1.55
CA ILE A 80 -9.60 10.51 -0.10
C ILE A 80 -10.24 9.35 0.64
N GLY A 81 -9.65 8.99 1.78
CA GLY A 81 -10.23 8.02 2.71
C GLY A 81 -11.08 8.72 3.78
N LEU A 82 -12.21 8.14 4.13
CA LEU A 82 -13.09 8.62 5.18
C LEU A 82 -13.14 7.59 6.31
N LEU A 83 -12.65 7.95 7.47
CA LEU A 83 -12.73 7.15 8.69
C LEU A 83 -13.83 7.75 9.57
N HIS A 84 -14.96 7.06 9.68
CA HIS A 84 -16.08 7.51 10.50
C HIS A 84 -15.79 7.29 11.98
N VAL A 85 -16.31 8.20 12.83
CA VAL A 85 -16.13 8.14 14.29
C VAL A 85 -16.60 6.83 14.92
N SER A 86 -17.60 6.17 14.36
CA SER A 86 -18.10 4.87 14.82
C SER A 86 -17.13 3.71 14.62
N GLU A 87 -16.09 3.84 13.79
CA GLU A 87 -15.05 2.85 13.63
C GLU A 87 -14.03 2.87 14.78
N TYR A 88 -14.08 3.90 15.63
CA TYR A 88 -13.26 3.94 16.85
C TYR A 88 -13.96 3.13 17.96
N PRO A 89 -13.24 2.25 18.68
CA PRO A 89 -13.87 1.29 19.62
C PRO A 89 -14.46 1.96 20.87
N LYS A 90 -14.07 3.20 21.16
CA LYS A 90 -14.60 3.96 22.30
C LYS A 90 -15.52 5.07 21.80
N LYS A 91 -16.59 5.33 22.57
CA LYS A 91 -17.44 6.47 22.27
C LYS A 91 -16.64 7.76 22.39
N ILE A 92 -16.67 8.57 21.34
CA ILE A 92 -16.01 9.88 21.28
C ILE A 92 -17.11 10.93 21.42
N GLU A 93 -16.90 11.89 22.31
CA GLU A 93 -17.79 13.03 22.46
C GLU A 93 -17.53 14.04 21.33
N PHE A 94 -18.56 14.84 21.06
CA PHE A 94 -18.47 15.90 20.07
C PHE A 94 -17.33 16.88 20.43
N GLY A 95 -16.42 17.10 19.50
CA GLY A 95 -15.25 17.96 19.70
C GLY A 95 -13.99 17.26 20.20
N ASP A 96 -14.06 15.98 20.59
CA ASP A 96 -12.91 15.21 21.08
C ASP A 96 -12.17 14.40 20.00
N MET A 97 -12.62 14.49 18.77
CA MET A 97 -12.00 13.76 17.65
C MET A 97 -10.51 14.08 17.46
N GLU A 98 -10.13 15.34 17.66
CA GLU A 98 -8.74 15.80 17.53
C GLU A 98 -7.83 15.21 18.62
N LYS A 99 -8.38 14.87 19.80
CA LYS A 99 -7.62 14.21 20.89
C LYS A 99 -7.27 12.76 20.53
N VAL A 100 -8.02 12.15 19.61
CA VAL A 100 -7.78 10.77 19.14
C VAL A 100 -6.79 10.76 17.99
N PHE A 101 -7.13 11.47 16.91
CA PHE A 101 -6.25 11.65 15.76
C PHE A 101 -6.26 13.14 15.38
N SER A 102 -5.10 13.77 15.46
CA SER A 102 -4.87 15.14 15.02
C SER A 102 -4.50 15.20 13.55
N ILE A 103 -4.67 16.37 12.92
CA ILE A 103 -4.19 16.60 11.54
C ILE A 103 -2.68 16.35 11.50
N GLY A 104 -2.24 15.60 10.47
CA GLY A 104 -0.86 15.15 10.31
C GLY A 104 -0.55 13.79 10.94
N ASP A 105 -1.43 13.23 11.76
CA ASP A 105 -1.26 11.89 12.28
C ASP A 105 -1.43 10.85 11.18
N SER A 106 -0.52 9.86 11.15
CA SER A 106 -0.65 8.71 10.26
C SER A 106 -1.14 7.49 11.03
N LEU A 107 -1.96 6.68 10.38
CA LEU A 107 -2.55 5.48 10.98
C LEU A 107 -2.70 4.35 9.96
N ILE A 108 -2.79 3.11 10.47
CA ILE A 108 -3.08 1.94 9.66
C ILE A 108 -4.59 1.78 9.60
N ALA A 109 -5.12 1.65 8.38
CA ALA A 109 -6.53 1.44 8.15
C ALA A 109 -6.76 0.38 7.07
N ARG A 110 -7.93 -0.22 7.08
CA ARG A 110 -8.41 -1.12 6.04
C ARG A 110 -9.49 -0.42 5.22
N ILE A 111 -9.45 -0.59 3.92
CA ILE A 111 -10.53 -0.14 3.04
C ILE A 111 -11.72 -1.08 3.25
N LYS A 112 -12.82 -0.54 3.79
CA LYS A 112 -14.02 -1.29 4.14
C LYS A 112 -14.98 -1.41 2.96
N VAL A 113 -15.29 -0.26 2.35
CA VAL A 113 -16.22 -0.15 1.24
C VAL A 113 -15.81 1.02 0.35
N ILE A 114 -16.01 0.87 -0.94
CA ILE A 114 -15.88 1.94 -1.93
C ILE A 114 -17.24 2.18 -2.55
N THR A 115 -17.79 3.38 -2.35
CA THR A 115 -19.10 3.73 -2.90
C THR A 115 -19.02 3.95 -4.42
N PRO A 116 -20.17 3.86 -5.14
CA PRO A 116 -20.20 4.19 -6.57
C PRO A 116 -19.71 5.61 -6.90
N SER A 117 -19.82 6.54 -5.94
CA SER A 117 -19.27 7.91 -6.05
C SER A 117 -17.79 8.01 -5.66
N MET A 118 -17.07 6.88 -5.59
CA MET A 118 -15.65 6.79 -5.25
C MET A 118 -15.28 7.35 -3.86
N LYS A 119 -16.21 7.37 -2.92
CA LYS A 119 -15.89 7.63 -1.51
C LYS A 119 -15.32 6.36 -0.89
N VAL A 120 -14.12 6.44 -0.36
CA VAL A 120 -13.39 5.31 0.24
C VAL A 120 -13.63 5.30 1.74
N MET A 121 -14.47 4.38 2.22
CA MET A 121 -14.75 4.21 3.64
C MET A 121 -13.70 3.32 4.28
N LEU A 122 -13.14 3.76 5.39
CA LEU A 122 -12.06 3.10 6.09
C LEU A 122 -12.56 2.50 7.40
N ALA A 123 -11.90 1.42 7.84
CA ALA A 123 -12.03 0.84 9.17
C ALA A 123 -10.66 0.80 9.85
N LEU A 124 -10.62 0.94 11.17
CA LEU A 124 -9.39 0.78 11.94
C LEU A 124 -8.98 -0.69 12.03
N LYS A 125 -7.70 -0.90 12.20
CA LYS A 125 -7.17 -2.22 12.55
C LYS A 125 -7.34 -2.42 14.05
N GLU A 126 -7.98 -3.53 14.42
CA GLU A 126 -8.15 -3.91 15.81
C GLU A 126 -6.79 -3.99 16.53
N GLY A 127 -6.69 -3.34 17.69
CA GLY A 127 -5.46 -3.21 18.47
C GLY A 127 -4.50 -2.11 18.01
N GLU A 128 -4.77 -1.44 16.90
CA GLU A 128 -3.94 -0.34 16.36
C GLU A 128 -4.72 0.98 16.25
N GLU A 129 -5.63 1.26 17.19
CA GLU A 129 -6.47 2.45 17.24
C GLU A 129 -5.68 3.69 17.73
N ARG A 130 -4.41 3.78 17.39
CA ARG A 130 -3.52 4.88 17.77
C ARG A 130 -2.73 5.39 16.57
N PRO A 131 -2.36 6.68 16.59
CA PRO A 131 -1.45 7.20 15.58
C PRO A 131 -0.11 6.43 15.56
N LEU A 132 0.48 6.30 14.39
CA LEU A 132 1.81 5.76 14.24
C LEU A 132 2.81 6.71 14.91
N ARG A 133 3.41 6.29 16.02
CA ARG A 133 4.36 7.10 16.79
C ARG A 133 5.75 6.47 16.78
N GLY A 134 6.74 7.30 16.53
CA GLY A 134 8.14 6.87 16.44
C GLY A 134 8.42 6.03 15.20
N GLY A 135 9.58 6.16 14.63
CA GLY A 135 9.92 5.49 13.37
C GLY A 135 9.90 6.43 12.17
N ARG A 136 9.85 5.87 10.99
CA ARG A 136 9.92 6.61 9.73
C ARG A 136 8.90 6.10 8.73
N LEU A 137 8.15 7.02 8.14
CA LEU A 137 7.29 6.75 6.99
C LEU A 137 8.10 6.97 5.71
N VAL A 138 8.01 6.02 4.78
CA VAL A 138 8.65 6.06 3.45
C VAL A 138 7.56 5.78 2.42
N GLU A 139 7.57 6.51 1.33
CA GLU A 139 6.69 6.27 0.19
C GLU A 139 7.47 5.63 -0.95
N ILE A 140 6.85 4.63 -1.59
CA ILE A 140 7.30 3.94 -2.81
C ILE A 140 6.13 3.79 -3.76
N SER A 141 6.42 3.49 -5.02
CA SER A 141 5.37 3.11 -5.96
C SER A 141 4.61 1.89 -5.45
N HIS A 142 3.26 1.97 -5.42
CA HIS A 142 2.41 0.85 -5.00
C HIS A 142 2.64 -0.40 -5.86
N THR A 143 3.03 -0.23 -7.13
CA THR A 143 3.33 -1.35 -8.05
C THR A 143 4.56 -2.16 -7.61
N LYS A 144 5.42 -1.59 -6.75
CA LYS A 144 6.63 -2.24 -6.21
C LYS A 144 6.41 -2.87 -4.83
N VAL A 145 5.25 -2.63 -4.22
CA VAL A 145 4.86 -3.23 -2.92
C VAL A 145 4.98 -4.76 -2.94
N PRO A 146 4.51 -5.51 -3.95
CA PRO A 146 4.67 -6.96 -3.98
C PRO A 146 6.14 -7.40 -3.97
N ARG A 147 7.04 -6.61 -4.56
CA ARG A 147 8.49 -6.90 -4.57
C ARG A 147 9.12 -6.68 -3.19
N LEU A 148 8.70 -5.63 -2.48
CA LEU A 148 9.14 -5.35 -1.11
C LEU A 148 8.65 -6.42 -0.12
N ILE A 149 7.43 -6.90 -0.27
CA ILE A 149 6.87 -7.99 0.55
C ILE A 149 7.61 -9.30 0.22
N GLY A 150 7.81 -9.58 -1.06
CA GLY A 150 8.40 -10.82 -1.57
C GLY A 150 7.44 -12.00 -1.54
N ARG A 151 7.84 -13.13 -2.12
CA ARG A 151 7.03 -14.35 -2.13
C ARG A 151 6.72 -14.80 -0.70
N LYS A 152 5.44 -14.92 -0.36
CA LYS A 152 4.97 -15.30 0.99
C LYS A 152 5.61 -14.45 2.11
N GLY A 153 5.91 -13.19 1.84
CA GLY A 153 6.50 -12.29 2.83
C GLY A 153 8.01 -12.46 3.06
N SER A 154 8.72 -13.23 2.24
CA SER A 154 10.11 -13.61 2.47
C SER A 154 11.08 -12.43 2.58
N MET A 155 10.91 -11.41 1.73
CA MET A 155 11.80 -10.23 1.74
C MET A 155 11.59 -9.41 3.00
N ILE A 156 10.35 -9.07 3.31
CA ILE A 156 10.04 -8.24 4.49
C ILE A 156 10.41 -8.94 5.79
N THR A 157 10.11 -10.25 5.92
CA THR A 157 10.47 -11.05 7.09
C THR A 157 11.99 -11.12 7.28
N MET A 158 12.75 -11.25 6.20
CA MET A 158 14.21 -11.24 6.25
C MET A 158 14.72 -9.90 6.76
N ILE A 159 14.22 -8.77 6.24
CA ILE A 159 14.61 -7.43 6.68
C ILE A 159 14.30 -7.25 8.17
N GLN A 160 13.10 -7.60 8.62
CA GLN A 160 12.67 -7.49 10.03
C GLN A 160 13.58 -8.32 10.95
N ARG A 161 13.82 -9.59 10.61
CA ARG A 161 14.68 -10.50 11.39
C ARG A 161 16.11 -10.00 11.49
N GLU A 162 16.68 -9.54 10.40
CA GLU A 162 18.08 -9.14 10.37
C GLU A 162 18.34 -7.78 11.04
N THR A 163 17.34 -6.90 11.08
CA THR A 163 17.51 -5.52 11.62
C THR A 163 16.84 -5.31 12.97
N GLY A 164 15.89 -6.17 13.35
CA GLY A 164 15.05 -5.97 14.53
C GLY A 164 14.04 -4.82 14.35
N CYS A 165 13.85 -4.32 13.13
CA CYS A 165 12.82 -3.32 12.85
C CYS A 165 11.47 -3.99 12.59
N SER A 166 10.41 -3.38 13.09
CA SER A 166 9.04 -3.66 12.64
C SER A 166 8.78 -2.83 11.38
N VAL A 167 8.28 -3.47 10.34
CA VAL A 167 7.97 -2.80 9.07
C VAL A 167 6.55 -3.15 8.66
N PHE A 168 5.71 -2.16 8.51
CA PHE A 168 4.37 -2.31 7.95
C PHE A 168 4.36 -1.73 6.53
N VAL A 169 3.82 -2.49 5.60
CA VAL A 169 3.75 -2.12 4.17
C VAL A 169 2.29 -1.99 3.77
N GLY A 170 1.86 -0.76 3.52
CA GLY A 170 0.53 -0.47 2.98
C GLY A 170 0.46 -0.75 1.48
N GLN A 171 -0.66 -1.26 1.00
CA GLN A 171 -0.89 -1.50 -0.43
C GLN A 171 -0.83 -0.20 -1.25
N ASN A 172 -1.06 0.94 -0.61
CA ASN A 172 -0.94 2.27 -1.19
C ASN A 172 0.52 2.77 -1.35
N GLY A 173 1.52 1.93 -1.10
CA GLY A 173 2.93 2.27 -1.27
C GLY A 173 3.54 3.01 -0.08
N ARG A 174 2.81 3.27 0.99
CA ARG A 174 3.36 3.81 2.23
C ARG A 174 3.91 2.70 3.11
N VAL A 175 5.13 2.90 3.60
CA VAL A 175 5.87 1.93 4.42
C VAL A 175 6.26 2.58 5.73
N TRP A 176 5.79 2.04 6.85
CA TRP A 176 6.17 2.49 8.17
C TRP A 176 7.23 1.58 8.79
N ILE A 177 8.34 2.18 9.22
CA ILE A 177 9.51 1.49 9.75
C ILE A 177 9.73 1.98 11.18
N LYS A 178 9.67 1.06 12.15
CA LYS A 178 9.93 1.34 13.56
C LYS A 178 10.94 0.34 14.11
N GLY A 179 11.90 0.82 14.90
CA GLY A 179 12.90 -0.04 15.48
C GLY A 179 14.10 0.74 16.06
N PRO A 180 15.23 0.06 16.27
CA PRO A 180 16.42 0.72 16.77
C PRO A 180 16.88 1.84 15.84
N SER A 181 17.18 3.02 16.39
CA SER A 181 17.49 4.24 15.64
C SER A 181 18.61 4.07 14.60
N ARG A 182 19.59 3.21 14.89
CA ARG A 182 20.68 2.89 13.96
C ARG A 182 20.26 2.14 12.70
N TRP A 183 19.12 1.41 12.76
CA TRP A 183 18.65 0.55 11.66
C TRP A 183 17.56 1.20 10.82
N VAL A 184 16.74 2.08 11.40
CA VAL A 184 15.62 2.72 10.70
C VAL A 184 16.07 3.44 9.42
N PRO A 185 17.16 4.25 9.41
CA PRO A 185 17.65 4.88 8.18
C PRO A 185 18.07 3.86 7.12
N LEU A 186 18.83 2.83 7.53
CA LEU A 186 19.28 1.80 6.60
C LEU A 186 18.11 1.02 5.97
N VAL A 187 17.09 0.67 6.77
CA VAL A 187 15.89 -0.01 6.25
C VAL A 187 15.14 0.89 5.28
N ALA A 188 15.05 2.19 5.56
CA ALA A 188 14.46 3.16 4.63
C ALA A 188 15.21 3.21 3.29
N ASP A 189 16.55 3.19 3.33
CA ASP A 189 17.39 3.17 2.12
C ASP A 189 17.23 1.83 1.35
N ILE A 190 17.12 0.70 2.08
CA ILE A 190 16.83 -0.61 1.48
C ILE A 190 15.47 -0.61 0.78
N VAL A 191 14.44 -0.02 1.39
CA VAL A 191 13.10 0.09 0.78
C VAL A 191 13.17 0.84 -0.55
N ARG A 192 13.88 1.98 -0.59
CA ARG A 192 14.11 2.75 -1.83
C ARG A 192 14.95 2.00 -2.86
N LEU A 193 15.96 1.25 -2.40
CA LEU A 193 16.77 0.39 -3.28
C LEU A 193 15.90 -0.70 -3.94
N ILE A 194 15.02 -1.34 -3.17
CA ILE A 194 14.10 -2.36 -3.68
C ILE A 194 13.14 -1.77 -4.71
N GLU A 195 12.63 -0.56 -4.48
CA GLU A 195 11.81 0.16 -5.46
C GLU A 195 12.58 0.38 -6.77
N LYS A 196 13.79 0.93 -6.69
CA LYS A 196 14.63 1.26 -7.85
C LYS A 196 15.04 0.01 -8.65
N GLU A 197 15.37 -1.06 -7.95
CA GLU A 197 15.90 -2.28 -8.55
C GLU A 197 14.88 -3.43 -8.59
N ALA A 198 13.59 -3.14 -8.52
CA ALA A 198 12.52 -4.14 -8.43
C ALA A 198 12.55 -5.18 -9.56
N HIS A 199 13.08 -4.83 -10.72
CA HIS A 199 13.18 -5.66 -11.93
C HIS A 199 14.41 -6.56 -11.94
N THR A 200 15.38 -6.40 -11.02
CA THR A 200 16.63 -7.16 -11.03
C THR A 200 16.50 -8.51 -10.31
N SER A 201 17.24 -9.51 -10.78
CA SER A 201 17.42 -10.78 -10.08
C SER A 201 18.45 -10.66 -8.95
N GLY A 202 18.41 -11.57 -7.95
CA GLY A 202 19.40 -11.59 -6.86
C GLY A 202 19.26 -10.45 -5.84
N LEU A 203 18.17 -9.65 -5.91
CA LEU A 203 17.97 -8.50 -5.02
C LEU A 203 17.93 -8.89 -3.54
N THR A 204 17.41 -10.07 -3.21
CA THR A 204 17.38 -10.56 -1.82
C THR A 204 18.78 -10.74 -1.24
N ASP A 205 19.68 -11.32 -2.02
CA ASP A 205 21.07 -11.53 -1.60
C ASP A 205 21.81 -10.21 -1.47
N LYS A 206 21.56 -9.27 -2.39
CA LYS A 206 22.10 -7.92 -2.33
C LYS A 206 21.69 -7.19 -1.05
N VAL A 207 20.39 -7.21 -0.72
CA VAL A 207 19.85 -6.61 0.52
C VAL A 207 20.47 -7.27 1.75
N LEU A 208 20.54 -8.59 1.78
CA LEU A 208 21.15 -9.33 2.88
C LEU A 208 22.63 -8.97 3.08
N LYS A 209 23.39 -8.82 1.98
CA LYS A 209 24.79 -8.41 2.00
C LYS A 209 24.93 -7.01 2.62
N ILE A 210 24.13 -6.05 2.20
CA ILE A 210 24.14 -4.67 2.76
C ILE A 210 23.89 -4.69 4.28
N ILE A 211 22.90 -5.44 4.74
CA ILE A 211 22.59 -5.55 6.17
C ILE A 211 23.77 -6.19 6.94
N ARG A 212 24.36 -7.27 6.41
CA ARG A 212 25.50 -7.95 7.03
C ARG A 212 26.76 -7.08 7.11
N GLU A 213 27.04 -6.32 6.05
CA GLU A 213 28.16 -5.35 6.04
C GLU A 213 27.97 -4.27 7.12
N ARG A 214 26.74 -3.79 7.29
CA ARG A 214 26.42 -2.82 8.36
C ARG A 214 26.56 -3.42 9.76
N LYS A 215 26.26 -4.72 9.93
CA LYS A 215 26.48 -5.43 11.20
C LYS A 215 27.96 -5.55 11.58
N LYS A 216 28.84 -5.69 10.59
CA LYS A 216 30.30 -5.80 10.81
C LYS A 216 30.98 -4.48 11.16
N ARG A 217 30.36 -3.36 10.81
CA ARG A 217 30.86 -2.00 11.11
C ARG A 217 30.42 -1.51 12.51
N LYS A 218 30.48 -2.41 13.48
CA LYS A 218 30.25 -2.12 14.90
C LYS A 218 31.43 -1.39 15.50
#